data_724a5f0593d8796a59c8dda648a12989
#
_entry.id   724a5f0593d8796a59c8dda648a12989
#
_cell.length_a   1.000
_cell.length_b   1.000
_cell.length_c   1.000
_cell.angle_alpha   90.00
_cell.angle_beta   90.00
_cell.angle_gamma   90.00
#
_symmetry.space_group_name_H-M   'P 1'
#
loop_
_entity.id
_entity.type
_entity.pdbx_description
1 polymer ?
#
loop_
_entity_poly.entity_id
_entity_poly.type
_entity_poly.pdbx_seq_one_letter_code
_entity_poly.pdbx_strand_id
1 'polypeptide(L)'
;SFACHMPDCLEMPYKPAVIGAHEPADGEKRWRMGGTSCLAGDYCGDWAFDRELKVGERVVFEDMIHYTMVKTTMFNGVHHPSIVIARRDGRTDVIREFGYEDFRNRMS
;
A
#
# COMPACT_ATOMS: atom_id res chain seq x y z
N SER A 1 -3.78 -0.21 4.13
CA SER A 1 -4.04 1.18 4.55
C SER A 1 -2.86 2.07 4.16
N PHE A 2 -3.14 3.20 3.55
CA PHE A 2 -2.09 4.18 3.22
C PHE A 2 -1.60 4.90 4.48
N ALA A 3 -2.51 5.23 5.39
CA ALA A 3 -2.16 5.85 6.67
C ALA A 3 -1.20 4.98 7.49
N CYS A 4 -1.39 3.66 7.48
CA CYS A 4 -0.56 2.73 8.23
C CYS A 4 0.70 2.29 7.50
N HIS A 5 0.62 2.08 6.19
CA HIS A 5 1.66 1.38 5.43
C HIS A 5 2.44 2.26 4.47
N MET A 6 1.86 3.37 4.03
CA MET A 6 2.48 4.31 3.09
C MET A 6 2.22 5.77 3.53
N PRO A 7 2.59 6.15 4.75
CA PRO A 7 2.21 7.45 5.32
C PRO A 7 2.76 8.63 4.53
N ASP A 8 3.86 8.47 3.80
CA ASP A 8 4.44 9.54 2.98
C ASP A 8 3.50 10.02 1.88
N CYS A 9 2.58 9.15 1.40
CA CYS A 9 1.56 9.56 0.44
C CYS A 9 0.56 10.57 1.03
N LEU A 10 0.43 10.63 2.36
CA LEU A 10 -0.46 11.53 3.08
C LEU A 10 0.26 12.73 3.67
N GLU A 11 1.46 12.52 4.19
CA GLU A 11 2.27 13.56 4.85
C GLU A 11 2.94 14.51 3.86
N MET A 12 3.27 14.02 2.68
CA MET A 12 3.88 14.78 1.60
C MET A 12 3.04 14.60 0.33
N PRO A 13 3.05 15.58 -0.58
CA PRO A 13 2.35 15.43 -1.85
C PRO A 13 3.11 14.46 -2.78
N TYR A 14 3.15 13.20 -2.40
CA TYR A 14 3.86 12.15 -3.11
C TYR A 14 2.87 11.14 -3.70
N LYS A 15 2.99 10.91 -4.99
CA LYS A 15 2.20 9.91 -5.72
C LYS A 15 3.15 8.88 -6.34
N PRO A 16 3.21 7.65 -5.80
CA PRO A 16 4.11 6.63 -6.32
C PRO A 16 3.69 6.14 -7.71
N ALA A 17 4.63 5.64 -8.48
CA ALA A 17 4.33 4.90 -9.68
C ALA A 17 3.63 3.58 -9.34
N VAL A 18 2.74 3.15 -10.22
CA VAL A 18 1.98 1.89 -10.08
C VAL A 18 2.15 1.09 -11.36
N ILE A 19 2.51 -0.18 -11.22
CA ILE A 19 2.70 -1.05 -12.39
C ILE A 19 1.40 -1.20 -13.17
N GLY A 20 1.44 -0.95 -14.48
CA GLY A 20 0.28 -1.03 -15.38
C GLY A 20 -0.73 0.10 -15.21
N ALA A 21 -0.30 1.23 -14.63
CA ALA A 21 -1.13 2.41 -14.46
C ALA A 21 -0.40 3.68 -14.86
N HIS A 22 -1.16 4.73 -15.09
CA HIS A 22 -0.64 6.04 -15.46
C HIS A 22 -1.53 7.15 -14.90
N GLU A 23 -1.08 8.39 -15.04
CA GLU A 23 -1.87 9.56 -14.66
C GLU A 23 -3.12 9.66 -15.53
N PRO A 24 -4.33 9.76 -14.95
CA PRO A 24 -5.56 9.80 -15.73
C PRO A 24 -5.62 11.03 -16.63
N ALA A 25 -5.92 10.83 -17.91
CA ALA A 25 -6.26 11.90 -18.84
C ALA A 25 -7.71 12.39 -18.61
N ASP A 26 -8.06 13.53 -19.23
CA ASP A 26 -9.42 14.05 -19.17
C ASP A 26 -10.41 13.06 -19.78
N GLY A 27 -11.46 12.75 -19.02
CA GLY A 27 -12.51 11.81 -19.44
C GLY A 27 -12.12 10.33 -19.34
N GLU A 28 -10.90 10.02 -18.95
CA GLU A 28 -10.46 8.65 -18.73
C GLU A 28 -10.99 8.09 -17.42
N LYS A 29 -11.33 6.81 -17.40
CA LYS A 29 -11.74 6.13 -16.18
C LYS A 29 -10.61 6.14 -15.17
N ARG A 30 -10.91 6.58 -13.97
CA ARG A 30 -9.94 6.67 -12.87
C ARG A 30 -10.36 5.85 -11.68
N TRP A 31 -9.36 5.33 -11.00
CA TRP A 31 -9.52 4.52 -9.81
C TRP A 31 -8.82 5.20 -8.64
N ARG A 32 -9.56 5.48 -7.59
CA ARG A 32 -8.97 6.00 -6.35
C ARG A 32 -8.51 4.86 -5.48
N MET A 33 -7.25 4.90 -5.09
CA MET A 33 -6.67 3.91 -4.18
C MET A 33 -6.98 4.31 -2.74
N GLY A 34 -7.95 3.64 -2.15
CA GLY A 34 -8.39 3.86 -0.78
C GLY A 34 -7.90 2.80 0.19
N GLY A 35 -7.66 3.20 1.42
CA GLY A 35 -7.31 2.32 2.53
C GLY A 35 -8.54 1.96 3.38
N THR A 36 -8.30 1.19 4.43
CA THR A 36 -9.34 0.60 5.27
C THR A 36 -9.40 1.17 6.69
N SER A 37 -8.58 2.17 7.01
CA SER A 37 -8.63 2.81 8.33
C SER A 37 -9.79 3.78 8.45
N CYS A 38 -10.09 4.22 9.68
CA CYS A 38 -11.13 5.22 9.92
C CYS A 38 -10.73 6.65 9.52
N LEU A 39 -9.48 6.87 9.11
CA LEU A 39 -9.04 8.16 8.63
C LEU A 39 -9.74 8.51 7.33
N ALA A 40 -10.48 9.62 7.31
CA ALA A 40 -11.22 10.06 6.12
C ALA A 40 -10.33 10.30 4.89
N GLY A 41 -9.06 10.67 5.11
CA GLY A 41 -8.05 10.87 4.07
C GLY A 41 -7.19 9.65 3.78
N ASP A 42 -7.58 8.44 4.19
CA ASP A 42 -6.81 7.21 3.93
C ASP A 42 -6.93 6.77 2.47
N TYR A 43 -6.41 7.59 1.59
CA TYR A 43 -6.33 7.29 0.16
C TYR A 43 -5.08 7.95 -0.43
N CYS A 44 -4.62 7.41 -1.55
CA CYS A 44 -3.41 7.87 -2.24
C CYS A 44 -3.69 8.04 -3.73
N GLY A 45 -4.21 9.19 -4.13
CA GLY A 45 -4.37 9.58 -5.52
C GLY A 45 -5.31 8.71 -6.37
N ASP A 46 -5.39 9.11 -7.63
CA ASP A 46 -6.17 8.43 -8.65
C ASP A 46 -5.25 7.96 -9.78
N TRP A 47 -5.53 6.78 -10.33
CA TRP A 47 -4.81 6.22 -11.47
C TRP A 47 -5.76 5.74 -12.55
N ALA A 48 -5.34 5.82 -13.79
CA ALA A 48 -5.91 5.07 -14.89
C ALA A 48 -5.08 3.81 -15.10
N PHE A 49 -5.75 2.70 -15.30
CA PHE A 49 -5.09 1.40 -15.55
C PHE A 49 -5.25 1.00 -17.01
N ASP A 50 -4.25 0.30 -17.53
CA ASP A 50 -4.25 -0.22 -18.90
C ASP A 50 -5.27 -1.36 -19.09
N ARG A 51 -5.91 -1.77 -18.01
CA ARG A 51 -6.94 -2.80 -17.95
C ARG A 51 -8.06 -2.41 -17.00
N GLU A 52 -9.19 -3.07 -17.11
CA GLU A 52 -10.26 -2.99 -16.11
C GLU A 52 -9.84 -3.73 -14.84
N LEU A 53 -9.85 -3.02 -13.70
CA LEU A 53 -9.57 -3.64 -12.40
C LEU A 53 -10.76 -4.47 -11.93
N LYS A 54 -10.45 -5.62 -11.35
CA LYS A 54 -11.43 -6.52 -10.72
C LYS A 54 -11.10 -6.71 -9.25
N VAL A 55 -12.11 -6.99 -8.45
CA VAL A 55 -11.93 -7.34 -7.04
C VAL A 55 -11.00 -8.54 -6.91
N GLY A 56 -10.02 -8.45 -6.02
CA GLY A 56 -9.01 -9.49 -5.82
C GLY A 56 -7.73 -9.31 -6.61
N GLU A 57 -7.69 -8.38 -7.58
CA GLU A 57 -6.44 -8.08 -8.27
C GLU A 57 -5.43 -7.38 -7.37
N ARG A 58 -4.15 -7.64 -7.61
CA ARG A 58 -3.05 -6.99 -6.92
C ARG A 58 -2.66 -5.70 -7.62
N VAL A 59 -2.41 -4.67 -6.83
CA VAL A 59 -1.86 -3.39 -7.30
C VAL A 59 -0.47 -3.26 -6.70
N VAL A 60 0.52 -2.98 -7.54
CA VAL A 60 1.92 -2.89 -7.13
C VAL A 60 2.38 -1.45 -7.23
N PHE A 61 2.73 -0.87 -6.09
CA PHE A 61 3.34 0.45 -5.98
C PHE A 61 4.86 0.28 -6.02
N GLU A 62 5.52 1.06 -6.87
CA GLU A 62 6.96 0.99 -7.06
C GLU A 62 7.69 1.94 -6.09
N ASP A 63 8.95 1.61 -5.81
CA ASP A 63 9.90 2.45 -5.06
C ASP A 63 9.42 2.91 -3.67
N MET A 64 8.64 2.06 -3.00
CA MET A 64 8.06 2.39 -1.70
C MET A 64 8.81 1.81 -0.50
N ILE A 65 9.92 1.10 -0.72
CA ILE A 65 10.59 0.34 0.34
C ILE A 65 11.24 1.23 1.42
N HIS A 66 11.71 2.41 1.07
CA HIS A 66 12.57 3.22 1.93
C HIS A 66 11.96 3.53 3.30
N TYR A 67 10.87 4.26 3.31
CA TYR A 67 10.19 4.67 4.55
C TYR A 67 9.04 3.73 4.95
N THR A 68 8.47 3.02 4.01
CA THR A 68 7.37 2.10 4.30
C THR A 68 7.79 0.97 5.24
N MET A 69 9.05 0.58 5.26
CA MET A 69 9.54 -0.43 6.19
C MET A 69 9.66 0.04 7.64
N VAL A 70 9.87 1.33 7.87
CA VAL A 70 10.18 1.87 9.21
C VAL A 70 9.13 2.85 9.73
N LYS A 71 8.26 3.37 8.88
CA LYS A 71 7.20 4.32 9.25
C LYS A 71 5.81 3.67 9.34
N THR A 72 5.72 2.35 9.29
CA THR A 72 4.44 1.64 9.41
C THR A 72 3.89 1.74 10.82
N THR A 73 2.57 1.80 10.92
CA THR A 73 1.85 1.81 12.18
C THR A 73 0.77 0.75 12.19
N MET A 74 0.22 0.47 13.37
CA MET A 74 -0.90 -0.44 13.55
C MET A 74 -2.19 0.31 13.94
N PHE A 75 -2.34 1.54 13.45
CA PHE A 75 -3.55 2.31 13.68
C PHE A 75 -4.81 1.52 13.27
N ASN A 76 -5.83 1.56 14.07
CA ASN A 76 -7.06 0.74 13.94
C ASN A 76 -6.83 -0.77 14.02
N GLY A 77 -5.67 -1.23 14.52
CA GLY A 77 -5.35 -2.65 14.55
C GLY A 77 -4.99 -3.22 13.17
N VAL A 78 -4.69 -2.38 12.20
CA VAL A 78 -4.23 -2.83 10.88
C VAL A 78 -2.86 -3.48 11.04
N HIS A 79 -2.72 -4.70 10.55
CA HIS A 79 -1.46 -5.45 10.64
C HIS A 79 -0.35 -4.74 9.86
N HIS A 80 0.88 -4.82 10.35
CA HIS A 80 2.04 -4.49 9.52
C HIS A 80 2.07 -5.40 8.27
N PRO A 81 2.46 -4.88 7.12
CA PRO A 81 2.60 -5.69 5.92
C PRO A 81 3.77 -6.67 6.08
N SER A 82 3.62 -7.86 5.55
CA SER A 82 4.72 -8.82 5.50
C SER A 82 5.89 -8.27 4.70
N ILE A 83 7.10 -8.60 5.12
CA ILE A 83 8.33 -8.28 4.40
C ILE A 83 8.72 -9.50 3.58
N VAL A 84 8.81 -9.32 2.28
CA VAL A 84 9.00 -10.41 1.32
C VAL A 84 10.06 -10.04 0.30
N ILE A 85 10.87 -11.01 -0.10
CA ILE A 85 11.82 -10.85 -1.21
C ILE A 85 11.32 -11.66 -2.40
N ALA A 86 10.99 -10.99 -3.49
CA ALA A 86 10.72 -11.65 -4.76
C ALA A 86 12.05 -11.92 -5.48
N ARG A 87 12.34 -13.18 -5.76
CA ARG A 87 13.57 -13.60 -6.44
C ARG A 87 13.39 -13.60 -7.96
N ARG A 88 14.49 -13.42 -8.68
CA ARG A 88 14.47 -13.40 -10.16
C ARG A 88 14.01 -14.72 -10.77
N ASP A 89 14.17 -15.85 -10.06
CA ASP A 89 13.72 -17.16 -10.49
C ASP A 89 12.23 -17.44 -10.21
N GLY A 90 11.50 -16.43 -9.73
CA GLY A 90 10.08 -16.50 -9.42
C GLY A 90 9.76 -16.95 -7.99
N ARG A 91 10.76 -17.35 -7.19
CA ARG A 91 10.55 -17.70 -5.78
C ARG A 91 10.27 -16.45 -4.95
N THR A 92 9.55 -16.66 -3.86
CA THR A 92 9.22 -15.64 -2.89
C THR A 92 9.67 -16.08 -1.51
N ASP A 93 10.57 -15.32 -0.91
CA ASP A 93 11.05 -15.58 0.46
C ASP A 93 10.33 -14.62 1.42
N VAL A 94 9.57 -15.17 2.35
CA VAL A 94 8.93 -14.39 3.42
C VAL A 94 9.97 -14.16 4.52
N ILE A 95 10.38 -12.91 4.69
CA ILE A 95 11.41 -12.54 5.68
C ILE A 95 10.77 -12.30 7.05
N ARG A 96 9.62 -11.65 7.07
CA ARG A 96 8.89 -11.35 8.30
C ARG A 96 7.39 -11.34 8.05
N GLU A 97 6.67 -11.96 8.96
CA GLU A 97 5.22 -11.83 9.07
C GLU A 97 4.88 -11.18 10.40
N PHE A 98 3.76 -10.47 10.43
CA PHE A 98 3.24 -9.80 11.60
C PHE A 98 1.81 -10.25 11.84
N GLY A 99 1.43 -10.39 13.10
CA GLY A 99 0.10 -10.86 13.48
C GLY A 99 -0.48 -10.08 14.65
N TYR A 100 -1.57 -10.60 15.20
CA TYR A 100 -2.25 -10.01 16.36
C TYR A 100 -1.33 -9.81 17.56
N GLU A 101 -0.36 -10.70 17.76
CA GLU A 101 0.57 -10.63 18.88
C GLU A 101 1.40 -9.35 18.86
N ASP A 102 1.80 -8.89 17.67
CA ASP A 102 2.55 -7.64 17.53
C ASP A 102 1.71 -6.44 17.97
N PHE A 103 0.44 -6.41 17.61
CA PHE A 103 -0.51 -5.39 18.05
C PHE A 103 -0.73 -5.45 19.56
N ARG A 104 -1.08 -6.62 20.09
CA ARG A 104 -1.33 -6.83 21.51
C ARG A 104 -0.14 -6.40 22.35
N ASN A 105 1.06 -6.86 22.00
CA ASN A 105 2.28 -6.58 22.76
C ASN A 105 2.68 -5.10 22.72
N ARG A 106 2.26 -4.38 21.68
CA ARG A 106 2.46 -2.92 21.62
C ARG A 106 1.54 -2.17 22.59
N MET A 107 0.36 -2.72 22.86
CA MET A 107 -0.68 -2.05 23.65
C MET A 107 -0.61 -2.37 25.17
N SER A 108 0.05 -3.44 25.55
CA SER A 108 0.10 -3.89 26.94
C SER A 108 1.48 -3.77 27.61
#